data_29602fdcaa24a564e8bac2a29f0b4327
#
_entry.id   29602fdcaa24a564e8bac2a29f0b4327
#
_cell.length_a   1.000
_cell.length_b   1.000
_cell.length_c   1.000
_cell.angle_alpha   90.00
_cell.angle_beta   90.00
_cell.angle_gamma   90.00
#
_symmetry.space_group_name_H-M   'P 1'
#
loop_
_entity.id
_entity.type
_entity.pdbx_description
1 polymer ?
#
loop_
_entity_poly.entity_id
_entity_poly.type
_entity_poly.pdbx_seq_one_letter_code
_entity_poly.pdbx_strand_id
1 'polypeptide(L)'
;RLSGMPLDRYVSTTFYQPIGASTMGYKPWERFPLDRIAPTEYDLTFRMRQIQGDVHDPGAAMKGGVAGHAGLFSSANDLAKLMQMLANGGVYGGRRYLSEAVVAEFTKCQFCTPSGTGNRRGLGWDKPVRGKGGPTCECVSYASFGHTGFTGTMAWADPEQHVVYIFLSNRVYPNATTNKLLELGIRTRLQEVVHDAVAARIVATPTEPIPVTGRVTGSR
;
A
#
# COMPACT_ATOMS: atom_id res chain seq x y z
N ARG A 1 3.70 2.33 24.12
CA ARG A 1 3.88 3.27 25.26
C ARG A 1 3.08 4.56 25.09
N LEU A 2 3.06 5.19 23.90
CA LEU A 2 2.39 6.47 23.67
C LEU A 2 0.86 6.40 23.79
N SER A 3 0.26 5.35 23.28
CA SER A 3 -1.22 5.18 23.28
C SER A 3 -1.77 4.37 24.45
N GLY A 4 -0.91 3.64 25.17
CA GLY A 4 -1.32 2.65 26.17
C GLY A 4 -2.00 1.41 25.60
N MET A 5 -2.09 1.29 24.27
CA MET A 5 -2.71 0.15 23.58
C MET A 5 -1.70 -0.70 22.83
N PRO A 6 -1.94 -2.00 22.63
CA PRO A 6 -1.22 -2.83 21.66
C PRO A 6 -1.36 -2.27 20.24
N LEU A 7 -0.32 -2.47 19.41
CA LEU A 7 -0.25 -1.90 18.06
C LEU A 7 -1.44 -2.30 17.18
N ASP A 8 -1.76 -3.59 17.13
CA ASP A 8 -2.85 -4.15 16.35
C ASP A 8 -4.20 -3.52 16.72
N ARG A 9 -4.47 -3.36 18.01
CA ARG A 9 -5.68 -2.73 18.50
C ARG A 9 -5.72 -1.23 18.17
N TYR A 10 -4.60 -0.53 18.38
CA TYR A 10 -4.51 0.89 18.09
C TYR A 10 -4.79 1.20 16.61
N VAL A 11 -4.10 0.51 15.69
CA VAL A 11 -4.28 0.79 14.25
C VAL A 11 -5.66 0.35 13.76
N SER A 12 -6.20 -0.75 14.31
CA SER A 12 -7.55 -1.21 13.96
C SER A 12 -8.62 -0.20 14.35
N THR A 13 -8.61 0.29 15.58
CA THR A 13 -9.65 1.22 16.08
C THR A 13 -9.49 2.63 15.55
N THR A 14 -8.23 3.08 15.32
CA THR A 14 -7.95 4.45 14.90
C THR A 14 -8.06 4.65 13.40
N PHE A 15 -7.70 3.63 12.60
CA PHE A 15 -7.61 3.74 11.14
C PHE A 15 -8.49 2.70 10.43
N TYR A 16 -8.26 1.39 10.61
CA TYR A 16 -8.83 0.38 9.71
C TYR A 16 -10.36 0.30 9.77
N GLN A 17 -10.93 0.25 10.97
CA GLN A 17 -12.38 0.24 11.15
C GLN A 17 -13.02 1.56 10.66
N PRO A 18 -12.54 2.76 11.04
CA PRO A 18 -13.13 4.01 10.59
C PRO A 18 -13.07 4.25 9.07
N ILE A 19 -12.06 3.72 8.35
CA ILE A 19 -12.01 3.80 6.88
C ILE A 19 -12.76 2.64 6.20
N GLY A 20 -13.39 1.74 6.95
CA GLY A 20 -14.12 0.59 6.42
C GLY A 20 -13.23 -0.50 5.84
N ALA A 21 -11.95 -0.62 6.29
CA ALA A 21 -11.00 -1.64 5.87
C ALA A 21 -11.15 -2.91 6.73
N SER A 22 -12.27 -3.61 6.60
CA SER A 22 -12.68 -4.70 7.48
C SER A 22 -11.81 -5.96 7.40
N THR A 23 -11.11 -6.17 6.30
CA THR A 23 -10.18 -7.30 6.13
C THR A 23 -8.78 -7.02 6.66
N MET A 24 -8.44 -5.73 6.87
CA MET A 24 -7.11 -5.31 7.29
C MET A 24 -6.88 -5.61 8.77
N GLY A 25 -5.69 -6.14 9.11
CA GLY A 25 -5.29 -6.37 10.49
C GLY A 25 -4.23 -7.45 10.65
N TYR A 26 -3.88 -7.69 11.89
CA TYR A 26 -2.94 -8.74 12.30
C TYR A 26 -3.69 -10.04 12.63
N LYS A 27 -2.98 -11.16 12.63
CA LYS A 27 -3.51 -12.48 13.01
C LYS A 27 -4.87 -12.79 12.36
N PRO A 28 -4.94 -12.85 11.03
CA PRO A 28 -6.22 -12.95 10.31
C PRO A 28 -6.98 -14.23 10.66
N TRP A 29 -6.30 -15.30 11.09
CA TRP A 29 -6.92 -16.56 11.52
C TRP A 29 -7.84 -16.43 12.75
N GLU A 30 -7.69 -15.36 13.55
CA GLU A 30 -8.64 -15.05 14.63
C GLU A 30 -10.00 -14.54 14.12
N ARG A 31 -10.08 -14.14 12.84
CA ARG A 31 -11.25 -13.47 12.25
C ARG A 31 -11.78 -14.13 10.99
N PHE A 32 -10.94 -14.87 10.29
CA PHE A 32 -11.29 -15.46 9.00
C PHE A 32 -10.89 -16.95 8.95
N PRO A 33 -11.67 -17.79 8.26
CA PRO A 33 -11.27 -19.18 8.02
C PRO A 33 -10.00 -19.25 7.15
N LEU A 34 -9.18 -20.27 7.37
CA LEU A 34 -7.87 -20.39 6.71
C LEU A 34 -7.93 -20.47 5.19
N ASP A 35 -8.99 -21.04 4.62
CA ASP A 35 -9.20 -21.12 3.17
C ASP A 35 -9.34 -19.76 2.48
N ARG A 36 -9.61 -18.70 3.26
CA ARG A 36 -9.62 -17.32 2.77
C ARG A 36 -8.29 -16.60 2.89
N ILE A 37 -7.28 -17.23 3.45
CA ILE A 37 -5.97 -16.63 3.69
C ILE A 37 -4.96 -17.34 2.79
N ALA A 38 -4.25 -16.59 1.95
CA ALA A 38 -3.23 -17.16 1.09
C ALA A 38 -2.10 -17.80 1.94
N PRO A 39 -1.72 -19.06 1.67
CA PRO A 39 -0.55 -19.67 2.29
C PRO A 39 0.72 -18.99 1.79
N THR A 40 1.78 -18.99 2.59
CA THR A 40 3.12 -18.57 2.18
C THR A 40 4.03 -19.79 1.95
N GLU A 41 5.23 -19.84 2.48
CA GLU A 41 6.11 -20.98 2.26
C GLU A 41 5.88 -22.10 3.28
N TYR A 42 6.38 -23.30 2.95
CA TYR A 42 6.60 -24.34 3.95
C TYR A 42 7.91 -24.02 4.68
N ASP A 43 7.82 -23.60 5.92
CA ASP A 43 8.98 -23.21 6.74
C ASP A 43 9.71 -24.45 7.24
N LEU A 44 10.89 -24.68 6.70
CA LEU A 44 11.75 -25.83 7.01
C LEU A 44 12.77 -25.54 8.13
N THR A 45 12.82 -24.32 8.65
CA THR A 45 13.91 -23.90 9.55
C THR A 45 13.45 -23.47 10.92
N PHE A 46 12.25 -22.92 11.03
CA PHE A 46 11.77 -22.35 12.29
C PHE A 46 10.46 -23.00 12.76
N ARG A 47 9.40 -23.01 11.94
CA ARG A 47 8.07 -23.52 12.31
C ARG A 47 7.79 -24.94 11.85
N MET A 48 8.58 -25.46 10.94
CA MET A 48 8.52 -26.84 10.41
C MET A 48 7.14 -27.21 9.87
N ARG A 49 6.44 -26.22 9.27
CA ARG A 49 5.08 -26.39 8.71
C ARG A 49 4.77 -25.40 7.61
N GLN A 50 3.68 -25.64 6.89
CA GLN A 50 3.07 -24.65 6.01
C GLN A 50 2.65 -23.41 6.82
N ILE A 51 3.11 -22.23 6.40
CA ILE A 51 2.67 -20.96 6.98
C ILE A 51 1.41 -20.49 6.26
N GLN A 52 0.34 -20.35 7.01
CA GLN A 52 -0.93 -19.82 6.53
C GLN A 52 -1.68 -19.13 7.68
N GLY A 53 -2.02 -17.85 7.48
CA GLY A 53 -2.64 -17.05 8.52
C GLY A 53 -1.65 -16.46 9.56
N ASP A 54 -0.47 -17.02 9.69
CA ASP A 54 0.63 -16.47 10.47
C ASP A 54 1.51 -15.55 9.62
N VAL A 55 2.14 -14.57 10.27
CA VAL A 55 3.13 -13.71 9.60
C VAL A 55 4.30 -14.54 9.08
N HIS A 56 4.70 -14.27 7.83
CA HIS A 56 5.83 -14.97 7.20
C HIS A 56 7.16 -14.67 7.92
N ASP A 57 7.40 -13.40 8.28
CA ASP A 57 8.64 -12.95 8.93
C ASP A 57 8.88 -13.63 10.29
N PRO A 58 10.03 -14.31 10.50
CA PRO A 58 10.33 -15.00 11.76
C PRO A 58 10.46 -14.04 12.94
N GLY A 59 11.04 -12.84 12.72
CA GLY A 59 11.21 -11.86 13.78
C GLY A 59 9.87 -11.30 14.29
N ALA A 60 8.93 -11.07 13.40
CA ALA A 60 7.56 -10.69 13.76
C ALA A 60 6.81 -11.86 14.43
N ALA A 61 7.03 -13.11 13.97
CA ALA A 61 6.43 -14.30 14.57
C ALA A 61 6.87 -14.48 16.03
N MET A 62 8.16 -14.30 16.31
CA MET A 62 8.69 -14.34 17.68
C MET A 62 8.10 -13.26 18.61
N LYS A 63 7.56 -12.17 18.03
CA LYS A 63 6.84 -11.11 18.75
C LYS A 63 5.31 -11.36 18.79
N GLY A 64 4.89 -12.59 18.53
CA GLY A 64 3.47 -12.97 18.54
C GLY A 64 2.69 -12.51 17.31
N GLY A 65 3.36 -12.24 16.19
CA GLY A 65 2.73 -11.92 14.90
C GLY A 65 2.31 -10.45 14.73
N VAL A 66 2.60 -9.59 15.71
CA VAL A 66 2.27 -8.16 15.66
C VAL A 66 3.54 -7.33 15.76
N ALA A 67 4.00 -6.80 14.64
CA ALA A 67 5.20 -5.97 14.62
C ALA A 67 5.07 -4.81 13.62
N GLY A 68 5.86 -3.75 13.82
CA GLY A 68 5.80 -2.56 12.96
C GLY A 68 6.34 -2.78 11.55
N HIS A 69 7.16 -3.80 11.36
CA HIS A 69 7.81 -4.10 10.07
C HIS A 69 7.13 -5.24 9.28
N ALA A 70 6.32 -6.08 9.93
CA ALA A 70 5.62 -7.21 9.31
C ALA A 70 4.43 -7.67 10.15
N GLY A 71 3.52 -8.44 9.53
CA GLY A 71 2.37 -9.06 10.19
C GLY A 71 1.02 -8.53 9.77
N LEU A 72 0.97 -7.48 8.94
CA LEU A 72 -0.28 -6.96 8.42
C LEU A 72 -0.80 -7.84 7.27
N PHE A 73 -2.07 -8.21 7.35
CA PHE A 73 -2.85 -8.87 6.31
C PHE A 73 -3.95 -7.96 5.81
N SER A 74 -4.30 -8.04 4.53
CA SER A 74 -5.39 -7.26 3.93
C SER A 74 -5.84 -7.86 2.60
N SER A 75 -7.02 -7.46 2.14
CA SER A 75 -7.37 -7.51 0.72
C SER A 75 -6.80 -6.30 -0.02
N ALA A 76 -6.70 -6.40 -1.36
CA ALA A 76 -6.21 -5.28 -2.18
C ALA A 76 -7.11 -4.04 -2.02
N ASN A 77 -8.43 -4.23 -1.99
CA ASN A 77 -9.38 -3.14 -1.85
C ASN A 77 -9.23 -2.37 -0.51
N ASP A 78 -9.04 -3.09 0.60
CA ASP A 78 -8.91 -2.44 1.89
C ASP A 78 -7.55 -1.76 2.06
N LEU A 79 -6.49 -2.35 1.52
CA LEU A 79 -5.17 -1.70 1.48
C LEU A 79 -5.18 -0.44 0.60
N ALA A 80 -5.95 -0.45 -0.50
CA ALA A 80 -6.13 0.73 -1.35
C ALA A 80 -6.79 1.90 -0.60
N LYS A 81 -7.76 1.65 0.29
CA LYS A 81 -8.38 2.71 1.12
C LYS A 81 -7.34 3.43 1.99
N LEU A 82 -6.45 2.67 2.63
CA LEU A 82 -5.38 3.24 3.45
C LEU A 82 -4.40 4.05 2.59
N MET A 83 -3.98 3.51 1.46
CA MET A 83 -3.07 4.21 0.54
C MET A 83 -3.70 5.46 -0.06
N GLN A 84 -4.99 5.43 -0.37
CA GLN A 84 -5.72 6.60 -0.84
C GLN A 84 -5.86 7.67 0.24
N MET A 85 -6.10 7.28 1.50
CA MET A 85 -6.08 8.22 2.63
C MET A 85 -4.75 8.98 2.68
N LEU A 86 -3.63 8.28 2.54
CA LEU A 86 -2.29 8.88 2.55
C LEU A 86 -2.05 9.75 1.30
N ALA A 87 -2.44 9.28 0.10
CA ALA A 87 -2.35 10.06 -1.13
C ALA A 87 -3.13 11.37 -1.06
N ASN A 88 -4.25 11.38 -0.33
CA ASN A 88 -5.09 12.55 -0.10
C ASN A 88 -4.66 13.38 1.13
N GLY A 89 -3.39 13.35 1.52
CA GLY A 89 -2.87 14.14 2.64
C GLY A 89 -3.53 13.83 3.99
N GLY A 90 -3.94 12.59 4.21
CA GLY A 90 -4.53 12.12 5.47
C GLY A 90 -6.06 12.19 5.55
N VAL A 91 -6.75 12.33 4.41
CA VAL A 91 -8.21 12.41 4.32
C VAL A 91 -8.79 11.21 3.57
N TYR A 92 -9.84 10.61 4.11
CA TYR A 92 -10.63 9.56 3.46
C TYR A 92 -12.12 9.69 3.82
N GLY A 93 -13.01 9.56 2.83
CA GLY A 93 -14.46 9.67 3.04
C GLY A 93 -14.89 11.00 3.69
N GLY A 94 -14.22 12.11 3.38
CA GLY A 94 -14.51 13.43 3.94
C GLY A 94 -13.99 13.64 5.38
N ARG A 95 -13.37 12.63 6.00
CA ARG A 95 -12.82 12.70 7.36
C ARG A 95 -11.29 12.77 7.33
N ARG A 96 -10.71 13.64 8.15
CA ARG A 96 -9.25 13.72 8.39
C ARG A 96 -8.83 12.74 9.48
N TYR A 97 -7.86 11.91 9.16
CA TYR A 97 -7.23 10.92 10.06
C TYR A 97 -5.82 11.34 10.48
N LEU A 98 -5.09 11.98 9.57
CA LEU A 98 -3.75 12.50 9.80
C LEU A 98 -3.68 13.96 9.32
N SER A 99 -2.83 14.77 9.94
CA SER A 99 -2.57 16.09 9.39
C SER A 99 -1.78 15.99 8.10
N GLU A 100 -2.01 16.91 7.17
CA GLU A 100 -1.29 16.97 5.90
C GLU A 100 0.22 17.10 6.12
N ALA A 101 0.63 17.92 7.08
CA ALA A 101 2.02 18.11 7.44
C ALA A 101 2.71 16.80 7.89
N VAL A 102 2.01 15.96 8.65
CA VAL A 102 2.52 14.64 9.07
C VAL A 102 2.66 13.72 7.87
N VAL A 103 1.65 13.65 6.99
CA VAL A 103 1.75 12.82 5.78
C VAL A 103 2.90 13.29 4.89
N ALA A 104 3.00 14.61 4.64
CA ALA A 104 4.08 15.18 3.84
C ALA A 104 5.46 14.85 4.45
N GLU A 105 5.63 15.00 5.77
CA GLU A 105 6.90 14.69 6.45
C GLU A 105 7.29 13.22 6.29
N PHE A 106 6.35 12.29 6.46
CA PHE A 106 6.63 10.86 6.37
C PHE A 106 6.88 10.39 4.94
N THR A 107 6.25 11.00 3.95
CA THR A 107 6.34 10.57 2.55
C THR A 107 7.39 11.30 1.72
N LYS A 108 7.91 12.46 2.20
CA LYS A 108 9.02 13.15 1.52
C LYS A 108 10.28 12.28 1.53
N CYS A 109 11.15 12.49 0.56
CA CYS A 109 12.45 11.82 0.57
C CYS A 109 13.37 12.43 1.63
N GLN A 110 13.73 11.65 2.64
CA GLN A 110 14.57 12.10 3.76
C GLN A 110 16.07 12.16 3.42
N PHE A 111 16.50 11.27 2.51
CA PHE A 111 17.93 11.06 2.22
C PHE A 111 18.26 11.22 0.73
N CYS A 112 17.39 11.87 -0.04
CA CYS A 112 17.66 12.16 -1.44
C CYS A 112 18.75 13.22 -1.57
N THR A 113 19.72 12.96 -2.46
CA THR A 113 20.73 13.93 -2.87
C THR A 113 20.29 14.63 -4.17
N PRO A 114 20.77 15.86 -4.45
CA PRO A 114 20.49 16.54 -5.71
C PRO A 114 20.98 15.74 -6.94
N SER A 115 22.02 14.92 -6.78
CA SER A 115 22.57 14.06 -7.84
C SER A 115 21.70 12.83 -8.16
N GLY A 116 20.58 12.61 -7.42
CA GLY A 116 19.73 11.43 -7.58
C GLY A 116 20.36 10.14 -7.06
N THR A 117 21.59 10.19 -6.58
CA THR A 117 22.26 9.07 -5.91
C THR A 117 21.93 9.11 -4.41
N GLY A 118 21.90 7.95 -3.77
CA GLY A 118 21.63 7.85 -2.34
C GLY A 118 20.37 7.04 -2.02
N ASN A 119 20.12 6.92 -0.74
CA ASN A 119 18.99 6.15 -0.25
C ASN A 119 17.68 6.94 -0.42
N ARG A 120 16.91 6.57 -1.45
CA ARG A 120 15.62 7.21 -1.74
C ARG A 120 14.52 6.63 -0.84
N ARG A 121 14.46 7.14 0.38
CA ARG A 121 13.49 6.70 1.41
C ARG A 121 12.81 7.89 2.08
N GLY A 122 11.51 7.72 2.34
CA GLY A 122 10.79 8.47 3.35
C GLY A 122 10.87 7.79 4.72
N LEU A 123 10.07 8.20 5.67
CA LEU A 123 9.95 7.53 6.97
C LEU A 123 9.03 6.31 6.84
N GLY A 124 9.63 5.14 6.66
CA GLY A 124 8.92 3.88 6.43
C GLY A 124 8.44 3.66 4.99
N TRP A 125 8.75 4.56 4.04
CA TRP A 125 8.34 4.47 2.65
C TRP A 125 9.53 4.42 1.70
N ASP A 126 9.41 3.60 0.66
CA ASP A 126 10.26 3.70 -0.51
C ASP A 126 9.82 4.87 -1.39
N LYS A 127 10.79 5.51 -2.05
CA LYS A 127 10.58 6.53 -3.08
C LYS A 127 10.99 5.98 -4.45
N PRO A 128 10.48 6.54 -5.56
CA PRO A 128 10.87 6.11 -6.89
C PRO A 128 12.38 6.18 -7.10
N VAL A 129 12.94 5.13 -7.70
CA VAL A 129 14.32 5.08 -8.17
C VAL A 129 14.27 4.98 -9.68
N ARG A 130 14.86 5.92 -10.37
CA ARG A 130 14.95 5.92 -11.84
C ARG A 130 16.04 4.98 -12.32
N GLY A 131 15.83 4.44 -13.51
CA GLY A 131 16.74 3.47 -14.10
C GLY A 131 16.46 2.03 -13.67
N LYS A 132 17.38 1.13 -14.01
CA LYS A 132 17.19 -0.32 -13.78
C LYS A 132 17.22 -0.65 -12.27
N GLY A 133 16.29 -1.48 -11.83
CA GLY A 133 16.27 -2.04 -10.48
C GLY A 133 15.47 -1.23 -9.45
N GLY A 134 14.74 -0.21 -9.85
CA GLY A 134 13.81 0.49 -9.00
C GLY A 134 12.58 -0.37 -8.61
N PRO A 135 11.89 -0.01 -7.52
CA PRO A 135 10.70 -0.75 -7.08
C PRO A 135 9.46 -0.49 -7.95
N THR A 136 9.49 0.54 -8.81
CA THR A 136 8.38 1.02 -9.63
C THR A 136 8.71 1.11 -11.10
N CYS A 137 7.70 1.30 -11.97
CA CYS A 137 7.91 1.77 -13.34
C CYS A 137 8.48 3.21 -13.35
N GLU A 138 8.99 3.63 -14.52
CA GLU A 138 9.41 5.02 -14.76
C GLU A 138 8.21 5.99 -14.84
N CYS A 139 6.99 5.46 -14.94
CA CYS A 139 5.76 6.18 -15.14
C CYS A 139 5.27 6.98 -13.91
N VAL A 140 5.73 6.64 -12.70
CA VAL A 140 5.29 7.30 -11.46
C VAL A 140 5.98 8.65 -11.24
N SER A 141 5.32 9.57 -10.54
CA SER A 141 5.92 10.86 -10.15
C SER A 141 6.98 10.71 -9.05
N TYR A 142 7.83 11.72 -8.87
CA TYR A 142 8.77 11.74 -7.75
C TYR A 142 8.11 11.96 -6.37
N ALA A 143 6.88 12.50 -6.36
CA ALA A 143 6.10 12.63 -5.14
C ALA A 143 5.56 11.28 -4.65
N SER A 144 5.45 10.29 -5.55
CA SER A 144 4.93 8.98 -5.22
C SER A 144 5.73 8.26 -4.12
N PHE A 145 5.08 7.37 -3.42
CA PHE A 145 5.64 6.60 -2.31
C PHE A 145 4.92 5.26 -2.16
N GLY A 146 5.59 4.31 -1.56
CA GLY A 146 5.02 2.99 -1.31
C GLY A 146 6.01 2.04 -0.67
N HIS A 147 5.72 0.77 -0.71
CA HIS A 147 6.64 -0.28 -0.26
C HIS A 147 6.33 -1.61 -0.93
N THR A 148 7.35 -2.44 -1.06
CA THR A 148 7.20 -3.83 -1.51
C THR A 148 7.30 -4.77 -0.32
N GLY A 149 6.57 -5.90 -0.36
CA GLY A 149 6.66 -6.96 0.64
C GLY A 149 7.50 -8.14 0.15
N PHE A 150 8.21 -8.79 1.07
CA PHE A 150 9.04 -9.98 0.78
C PHE A 150 8.23 -11.10 0.12
N THR A 151 7.00 -11.29 0.55
CA THR A 151 6.08 -12.31 0.02
C THR A 151 5.58 -12.04 -1.41
N GLY A 152 5.94 -10.89 -1.99
CA GLY A 152 5.61 -10.54 -3.37
C GLY A 152 4.60 -9.42 -3.52
N THR A 153 4.16 -8.81 -2.43
CA THR A 153 3.19 -7.73 -2.42
C THR A 153 3.81 -6.37 -2.75
N MET A 154 2.97 -5.42 -3.16
CA MET A 154 3.33 -4.01 -3.35
C MET A 154 2.11 -3.14 -3.10
N ALA A 155 2.32 -2.02 -2.39
CA ALA A 155 1.37 -0.93 -2.24
C ALA A 155 2.07 0.38 -2.59
N TRP A 156 1.51 1.13 -3.54
CA TRP A 156 2.10 2.36 -4.03
C TRP A 156 1.05 3.43 -4.26
N ALA A 157 1.35 4.67 -3.88
CA ALA A 157 0.47 5.82 -4.10
C ALA A 157 1.23 6.92 -4.84
N ASP A 158 0.60 7.51 -5.81
CA ASP A 158 1.07 8.67 -6.56
C ASP A 158 0.08 9.83 -6.39
N PRO A 159 0.34 10.75 -5.48
CA PRO A 159 -0.56 11.87 -5.22
C PRO A 159 -0.64 12.88 -6.38
N GLU A 160 0.41 13.02 -7.21
CA GLU A 160 0.39 13.91 -8.36
C GLU A 160 -0.45 13.37 -9.52
N GLN A 161 -0.40 12.05 -9.72
CA GLN A 161 -1.17 11.39 -10.78
C GLN A 161 -2.52 10.85 -10.29
N HIS A 162 -2.82 10.99 -9.00
CA HIS A 162 -4.04 10.47 -8.35
C HIS A 162 -4.24 8.96 -8.54
N VAL A 163 -3.14 8.20 -8.51
CA VAL A 163 -3.16 6.74 -8.70
C VAL A 163 -2.74 6.04 -7.42
N VAL A 164 -3.52 5.04 -7.05
CA VAL A 164 -3.15 4.03 -6.04
C VAL A 164 -3.02 2.69 -6.73
N TYR A 165 -1.85 2.08 -6.61
CA TYR A 165 -1.54 0.77 -7.18
C TYR A 165 -1.30 -0.25 -6.08
N ILE A 166 -2.12 -1.29 -6.04
CA ILE A 166 -1.99 -2.42 -5.11
C ILE A 166 -1.78 -3.69 -5.93
N PHE A 167 -0.69 -4.36 -5.65
CA PHE A 167 -0.38 -5.66 -6.24
C PHE A 167 -0.16 -6.68 -5.13
N LEU A 168 -1.01 -7.69 -5.06
CA LEU A 168 -0.88 -8.78 -4.11
C LEU A 168 -0.55 -10.07 -4.85
N SER A 169 0.53 -10.69 -4.46
CA SER A 169 0.95 -11.99 -4.94
C SER A 169 1.59 -12.80 -3.81
N ASN A 170 1.87 -14.06 -4.07
CA ASN A 170 2.48 -14.96 -3.12
C ASN A 170 3.64 -15.72 -3.77
N ARG A 171 4.74 -14.99 -4.05
CA ARG A 171 5.91 -15.55 -4.72
C ARG A 171 6.65 -16.62 -3.91
N VAL A 172 6.44 -16.60 -2.58
CA VAL A 172 7.13 -17.50 -1.66
C VAL A 172 6.42 -18.85 -1.48
N TYR A 173 5.27 -19.06 -2.13
CA TYR A 173 4.59 -20.35 -2.10
C TYR A 173 5.04 -21.23 -3.26
N PRO A 174 5.36 -22.52 -3.05
CA PRO A 174 5.46 -23.22 -1.74
C PRO A 174 6.78 -22.97 -1.03
N ASN A 175 7.73 -22.29 -1.67
CA ASN A 175 9.04 -21.97 -1.12
C ASN A 175 9.59 -20.67 -1.72
N ALA A 176 10.57 -20.05 -1.05
CA ALA A 176 11.17 -18.77 -1.44
C ALA A 176 12.44 -18.91 -2.31
N THR A 177 12.74 -20.08 -2.87
CA THR A 177 13.98 -20.39 -3.59
C THR A 177 14.13 -19.64 -4.92
N THR A 178 13.03 -19.21 -5.53
CA THR A 178 13.02 -18.45 -6.78
C THR A 178 12.37 -17.10 -6.59
N ASN A 179 12.76 -16.12 -7.41
CA ASN A 179 12.15 -14.80 -7.41
C ASN A 179 11.83 -14.31 -8.83
N LYS A 180 11.12 -15.14 -9.59
CA LYS A 180 10.67 -14.80 -10.95
C LYS A 180 9.86 -13.50 -11.01
N LEU A 181 9.16 -13.16 -9.92
CA LEU A 181 8.43 -11.91 -9.82
C LEU A 181 9.36 -10.70 -9.98
N LEU A 182 10.52 -10.72 -9.33
CA LEU A 182 11.53 -9.66 -9.44
C LEU A 182 12.33 -9.76 -10.74
N GLU A 183 12.81 -10.95 -11.07
CA GLU A 183 13.64 -11.22 -12.27
C GLU A 183 12.96 -10.76 -13.56
N LEU A 184 11.64 -11.01 -13.67
CA LEU A 184 10.84 -10.62 -14.83
C LEU A 184 10.22 -9.22 -14.71
N GLY A 185 10.44 -8.49 -13.61
CA GLY A 185 9.89 -7.15 -13.39
C GLY A 185 8.37 -7.09 -13.41
N ILE A 186 7.68 -8.16 -12.97
CA ILE A 186 6.22 -8.28 -13.14
C ILE A 186 5.47 -7.12 -12.49
N ARG A 187 5.85 -6.72 -11.27
CA ARG A 187 5.18 -5.63 -10.55
C ARG A 187 5.28 -4.30 -11.28
N THR A 188 6.47 -3.97 -11.77
CA THR A 188 6.75 -2.71 -12.48
C THR A 188 6.07 -2.68 -13.85
N ARG A 189 6.10 -3.78 -14.60
CA ARG A 189 5.43 -3.89 -15.91
C ARG A 189 3.91 -3.79 -15.79
N LEU A 190 3.30 -4.44 -14.80
CA LEU A 190 1.85 -4.30 -14.57
C LEU A 190 1.49 -2.90 -14.07
N GLN A 191 2.35 -2.27 -13.27
CA GLN A 191 2.15 -0.89 -12.84
C GLN A 191 2.15 0.06 -14.04
N GLU A 192 3.06 -0.12 -15.00
CA GLU A 192 3.13 0.65 -16.24
C GLU A 192 1.83 0.55 -17.03
N VAL A 193 1.33 -0.67 -17.26
CA VAL A 193 0.05 -0.90 -17.96
C VAL A 193 -1.12 -0.19 -17.27
N VAL A 194 -1.16 -0.17 -15.93
CA VAL A 194 -2.20 0.52 -15.18
C VAL A 194 -2.09 2.05 -15.38
N HIS A 195 -0.88 2.61 -15.30
CA HIS A 195 -0.67 4.04 -15.51
C HIS A 195 -1.02 4.47 -16.94
N ASP A 196 -0.63 3.70 -17.94
CA ASP A 196 -0.97 3.95 -19.33
C ASP A 196 -2.49 3.94 -19.57
N ALA A 197 -3.19 2.97 -18.97
CA ALA A 197 -4.65 2.89 -19.08
C ALA A 197 -5.36 4.08 -18.40
N VAL A 198 -4.85 4.56 -17.27
CA VAL A 198 -5.39 5.75 -16.58
C VAL A 198 -5.11 7.00 -17.40
N ALA A 199 -3.91 7.17 -17.94
CA ALA A 199 -3.55 8.30 -18.78
C ALA A 199 -4.41 8.36 -20.06
N ALA A 200 -4.60 7.23 -20.73
CA ALA A 200 -5.47 7.13 -21.91
C ALA A 200 -6.92 7.51 -21.60
N ARG A 201 -7.44 7.16 -20.44
CA ARG A 201 -8.81 7.48 -20.03
C ARG A 201 -9.00 8.98 -19.75
N ILE A 202 -8.00 9.64 -19.16
CA ILE A 202 -8.02 11.08 -18.92
C ILE A 202 -8.10 11.86 -20.24
N VAL A 203 -7.35 11.42 -21.25
CA VAL A 203 -7.35 12.04 -22.59
C VAL A 203 -8.67 11.80 -23.34
N ALA A 204 -9.30 10.65 -23.13
CA ALA A 204 -10.54 10.26 -23.82
C ALA A 204 -11.81 10.88 -23.23
N THR A 205 -11.75 11.49 -22.06
CA THR A 205 -12.92 12.15 -21.43
C THR A 205 -12.82 13.65 -21.68
N PRO A 206 -13.58 14.23 -22.68
CA PRO A 206 -13.68 15.67 -22.82
C PRO A 206 -14.30 16.25 -21.56
N THR A 207 -13.72 17.29 -21.02
CA THR A 207 -14.34 18.10 -19.97
C THR A 207 -15.53 18.85 -20.58
N GLU A 208 -16.69 18.22 -20.71
CA GLU A 208 -17.92 18.97 -20.92
C GLU A 208 -18.15 19.80 -19.64
N PRO A 209 -18.28 21.16 -19.80
CA PRO A 209 -18.66 21.98 -18.66
C PRO A 209 -20.05 21.54 -18.21
N ILE A 210 -20.20 21.24 -16.92
CA ILE A 210 -21.50 20.94 -16.30
C ILE A 210 -22.38 22.16 -16.56
N PRO A 211 -23.50 22.05 -17.30
CA PRO A 211 -24.38 23.18 -17.54
C PRO A 211 -24.96 23.62 -16.20
N VAL A 212 -24.64 24.85 -15.79
CA VAL A 212 -25.27 25.47 -14.61
C VAL A 212 -26.69 25.87 -15.03
N THR A 213 -27.59 24.92 -15.00
CA THR A 213 -29.04 25.18 -15.14
C THR A 213 -29.61 25.47 -13.75
N GLY A 214 -29.95 26.72 -13.51
CA GLY A 214 -30.68 27.09 -12.30
C GLY A 214 -30.79 28.60 -12.08
N ARG A 215 -31.38 29.33 -13.01
CA ARG A 215 -32.07 30.57 -12.63
C ARG A 215 -33.36 30.17 -11.92
N VAL A 216 -33.38 30.22 -10.61
CA VAL A 216 -34.64 30.32 -9.88
C VAL A 216 -35.13 31.75 -10.03
N THR A 217 -36.06 31.96 -10.98
CA THR A 217 -36.87 33.19 -11.03
C THR A 217 -37.90 33.12 -9.93
N GLY A 218 -37.68 33.86 -8.85
CA GLY A 218 -38.72 34.15 -7.89
C GLY A 218 -39.78 35.08 -8.53
N SER A 219 -41.01 34.69 -8.45
CA SER A 219 -42.16 35.58 -8.62
C SER A 219 -43.14 35.36 -7.50
N ARG A 220 -43.28 36.43 -6.73
CA ARG A 220 -44.44 36.93 -5.91
C ARG A 220 -45.17 35.95 -5.01
#